data_bcf3f2835f6354ae80e800639f8d2d5c
#
_entry.id   bcf3f2835f6354ae80e800639f8d2d5c
#
_cell.length_a   1.000
_cell.length_b   1.000
_cell.length_c   1.000
_cell.angle_alpha   90.00
_cell.angle_beta   90.00
_cell.angle_gamma   90.00
#
_symmetry.space_group_name_H-M   'P 1'
#
loop_
_entity.id
_entity.type
_entity.pdbx_description
1 polymer ?
#
loop_
_entity_poly.entity_id
_entity_poly.type
_entity_poly.pdbx_seq_one_letter_code
_entity_poly.pdbx_strand_id
1 'polypeptide(L)'
;MALTRWNERMWIRTLLTVAALFVCFCTLFVSSTGEAKSYRFMSIESHEMVIDGRAAVRIQIGMNRAGLSYTTAMEGQHELRLAFEDVKLDKKFPLAYVPSGGLAANVAVHKEGRGAVLMVTAADTLLHEDSFRVHTMPGEAHGKVKEYLIIDLIAPKAKPSAARGHTIVIDPGHGGSDSGAVGYSGVREKDVAFAVSMRVKDLLHAAGAHPVMTRTEDVDVSHAGSSAARELQARVDVSLAHPEAELFLSVHCNSFTNPDAHGMETYYYPKTDADEQFAALLNEELAAAGGLYNRGVKYAKFYVLRHTEIPAALVELGFLSNPDEEELLADADYQERLAQALVHAIERYFEQGGEN
;
A
#
# COMPACT_ATOMS: atom_id res chain seq x y z
N MET A 1 31.46 11.72 -49.80
CA MET A 1 32.23 10.96 -48.80
C MET A 1 32.89 11.95 -47.86
N ALA A 2 32.28 12.30 -46.76
CA ALA A 2 32.83 13.03 -45.60
C ALA A 2 31.73 13.84 -44.91
N LEU A 3 30.88 13.19 -44.10
CA LEU A 3 29.95 13.81 -43.18
C LEU A 3 29.43 12.71 -42.24
N THR A 4 30.26 12.25 -41.28
CA THR A 4 29.82 11.46 -40.11
C THR A 4 31.04 11.28 -39.19
N ARG A 5 31.37 12.29 -38.40
CA ARG A 5 32.31 12.16 -37.25
C ARG A 5 32.31 13.38 -36.33
N TRP A 6 31.11 13.99 -36.07
CA TRP A 6 31.09 15.20 -35.22
C TRP A 6 30.06 15.13 -34.04
N ASN A 7 29.42 13.99 -33.77
CA ASN A 7 28.33 13.98 -32.77
C ASN A 7 28.60 13.15 -31.51
N GLU A 8 29.73 12.46 -31.36
CA GLU A 8 29.98 11.65 -30.14
C GLU A 8 30.84 12.35 -29.07
N ARG A 9 31.51 13.45 -29.37
CA ARG A 9 32.32 14.17 -28.37
C ARG A 9 31.62 15.29 -27.64
N MET A 10 30.42 15.65 -28.04
CA MET A 10 29.64 16.72 -27.40
C MET A 10 28.74 16.20 -26.28
N TRP A 11 28.32 14.95 -26.34
CA TRP A 11 27.47 14.33 -25.31
C TRP A 11 28.21 13.87 -24.04
N ILE A 12 29.49 13.55 -24.14
CA ILE A 12 30.33 13.13 -23.00
C ILE A 12 30.75 14.32 -22.13
N ARG A 13 30.80 15.53 -22.69
CA ARG A 13 31.12 16.73 -21.91
C ARG A 13 29.94 17.37 -21.19
N THR A 14 28.71 17.09 -21.62
CA THR A 14 27.48 17.61 -20.97
C THR A 14 27.00 16.72 -19.81
N LEU A 15 27.37 15.44 -19.79
CA LEU A 15 27.04 14.50 -18.70
C LEU A 15 28.01 14.59 -17.50
N LEU A 16 29.18 15.19 -17.64
CA LEU A 16 30.15 15.39 -16.56
C LEU A 16 30.01 16.76 -15.86
N THR A 17 29.15 17.67 -16.36
CA THR A 17 28.93 19.00 -15.78
C THR A 17 27.60 19.09 -15.00
N VAL A 18 26.70 18.11 -15.06
CA VAL A 18 25.44 18.11 -14.31
C VAL A 18 25.53 17.31 -12.99
N ALA A 19 26.57 16.48 -12.83
CA ALA A 19 26.81 15.75 -11.57
C ALA A 19 27.60 16.53 -10.51
N ALA A 20 27.97 17.80 -10.78
CA ALA A 20 28.84 18.60 -9.89
C ALA A 20 28.16 19.81 -9.24
N LEU A 21 26.84 19.94 -9.30
CA LEU A 21 26.14 21.16 -8.86
C LEU A 21 24.97 20.91 -7.89
N PHE A 22 25.09 19.93 -6.97
CA PHE A 22 24.20 19.87 -5.80
C PHE A 22 24.98 19.46 -4.54
N VAL A 23 26.01 20.24 -4.19
CA VAL A 23 26.56 20.28 -2.84
C VAL A 23 26.58 21.74 -2.42
N CYS A 24 25.48 22.20 -1.84
CA CYS A 24 25.45 23.50 -1.19
C CYS A 24 26.11 23.36 0.19
N PHE A 25 27.39 23.73 0.25
CA PHE A 25 28.15 23.83 1.48
C PHE A 25 27.70 25.05 2.30
N CYS A 26 27.09 24.84 3.44
CA CYS A 26 27.13 25.79 4.55
C CYS A 26 28.15 25.29 5.58
N THR A 27 29.42 25.58 5.37
CA THR A 27 30.45 25.41 6.40
C THR A 27 30.65 26.72 7.13
N LEU A 28 30.18 26.79 8.36
CA LEU A 28 30.67 27.77 9.35
C LEU A 28 31.83 27.09 10.11
N PHE A 29 33.07 27.41 9.73
CA PHE A 29 34.26 27.06 10.50
C PHE A 29 34.38 27.98 11.73
N VAL A 30 34.21 27.41 12.91
CA VAL A 30 34.75 27.98 14.14
C VAL A 30 35.93 27.14 14.58
N SER A 31 37.16 27.64 14.33
CA SER A 31 38.40 27.01 14.81
C SER A 31 38.57 27.28 16.30
N SER A 32 38.44 26.29 17.15
CA SER A 32 38.94 26.31 18.53
C SER A 32 40.10 25.32 18.66
N THR A 33 41.32 25.82 18.88
CA THR A 33 42.51 25.06 19.22
C THR A 33 42.47 24.61 20.67
N GLY A 34 41.82 23.49 20.93
CA GLY A 34 41.94 22.72 22.15
C GLY A 34 41.97 21.23 21.74
N GLU A 35 42.74 20.39 22.42
CA GLU A 35 42.75 18.94 22.14
C GLU A 35 41.32 18.45 22.10
N ALA A 36 40.85 18.20 20.89
CA ALA A 36 39.47 17.79 20.64
C ALA A 36 39.29 16.36 21.16
N LYS A 37 38.83 16.22 22.42
CA LYS A 37 38.36 14.92 22.91
C LYS A 37 37.28 14.42 21.97
N SER A 38 37.55 13.30 21.29
CA SER A 38 36.63 12.71 20.32
C SER A 38 35.23 12.45 20.93
N TYR A 39 34.19 12.68 20.14
CA TYR A 39 32.84 12.24 20.49
C TYR A 39 32.79 10.71 20.56
N ARG A 40 31.83 10.19 21.32
CA ARG A 40 31.64 8.75 21.43
C ARG A 40 30.16 8.40 21.49
N PHE A 41 29.74 7.48 20.62
CA PHE A 41 28.43 6.84 20.73
C PHE A 41 28.49 5.79 21.83
N MET A 42 27.57 5.84 22.76
CA MET A 42 27.58 5.06 24.01
C MET A 42 26.42 4.06 24.08
N SER A 43 25.26 4.43 23.60
CA SER A 43 24.03 3.60 23.58
C SER A 43 23.19 3.91 22.34
N ILE A 44 22.38 2.94 21.97
CA ILE A 44 21.32 3.08 20.98
C ILE A 44 20.07 2.38 21.49
N GLU A 45 18.93 3.03 21.35
CA GLU A 45 17.62 2.49 21.70
C GLU A 45 16.55 3.07 20.75
N SER A 46 15.38 2.44 20.69
CA SER A 46 14.28 2.92 19.85
C SER A 46 12.95 2.79 20.58
N HIS A 47 12.01 3.66 20.21
CA HIS A 47 10.66 3.72 20.78
C HIS A 47 9.66 4.04 19.69
N GLU A 48 8.52 3.35 19.70
CA GLU A 48 7.36 3.73 18.90
C GLU A 48 6.68 4.94 19.52
N MET A 49 6.21 5.84 18.67
CA MET A 49 5.52 7.05 19.12
C MET A 49 4.61 7.61 18.02
N VAL A 50 3.94 8.72 18.32
CA VAL A 50 3.14 9.48 17.34
C VAL A 50 3.73 10.89 17.24
N ILE A 51 4.02 11.34 16.02
CA ILE A 51 4.50 12.70 15.71
C ILE A 51 3.55 13.33 14.70
N ASP A 52 2.97 14.46 15.02
CA ASP A 52 2.01 15.18 14.18
C ASP A 52 0.84 14.29 13.70
N GLY A 53 0.36 13.41 14.59
CA GLY A 53 -0.74 12.46 14.29
C GLY A 53 -0.34 11.25 13.42
N ARG A 54 0.94 11.08 13.10
CA ARG A 54 1.48 9.99 12.29
C ARG A 54 2.27 9.02 13.17
N ALA A 55 2.19 7.73 12.87
CA ALA A 55 3.07 6.73 13.49
C ALA A 55 4.53 7.11 13.24
N ALA A 56 5.37 6.96 14.25
CA ALA A 56 6.79 7.26 14.16
C ALA A 56 7.62 6.29 15.01
N VAL A 57 8.87 6.11 14.60
CA VAL A 57 9.88 5.40 15.37
C VAL A 57 11.00 6.37 15.70
N ARG A 58 11.23 6.60 16.99
CA ARG A 58 12.36 7.38 17.48
C ARG A 58 13.55 6.47 17.73
N ILE A 59 14.67 6.75 17.10
CA ILE A 59 15.98 6.14 17.36
C ILE A 59 16.79 7.15 18.17
N GLN A 60 17.28 6.74 19.32
CA GLN A 60 18.00 7.58 20.27
C GLN A 60 19.40 7.08 20.50
N ILE A 61 20.42 7.88 20.21
CA ILE A 61 21.83 7.52 20.37
C ILE A 61 22.44 8.41 21.45
N GLY A 62 22.87 7.79 22.53
CA GLY A 62 23.53 8.47 23.66
C GLY A 62 24.97 8.84 23.33
N MET A 63 25.35 10.10 23.61
CA MET A 63 26.68 10.64 23.37
C MET A 63 27.35 11.13 24.66
N ASN A 64 28.68 10.96 24.74
CA ASN A 64 29.47 11.37 25.90
C ASN A 64 29.69 12.91 26.00
N ARG A 65 29.34 13.66 24.97
CA ARG A 65 29.52 15.14 24.86
C ARG A 65 28.40 15.73 24.04
N ALA A 66 28.11 17.01 24.27
CA ALA A 66 27.19 17.81 23.49
C ALA A 66 27.87 18.53 22.31
N GLY A 67 27.09 18.91 21.32
CA GLY A 67 27.52 19.75 20.20
C GLY A 67 28.16 18.95 19.05
N LEU A 68 27.78 17.68 18.83
CA LEU A 68 28.22 16.90 17.67
C LEU A 68 27.64 17.48 16.38
N SER A 69 28.55 17.73 15.42
CA SER A 69 28.17 18.11 14.06
C SER A 69 27.99 16.86 13.18
N TYR A 70 26.97 16.88 12.33
CA TYR A 70 26.68 15.82 11.39
C TYR A 70 26.11 16.37 10.09
N THR A 71 26.19 15.57 9.03
CA THR A 71 25.49 15.83 7.77
C THR A 71 24.49 14.71 7.53
N THR A 72 23.36 15.04 6.91
CA THR A 72 22.34 14.08 6.52
C THR A 72 22.19 14.04 5.01
N ALA A 73 21.98 12.87 4.45
CA ALA A 73 21.66 12.67 3.05
C ALA A 73 20.70 11.49 2.91
N MET A 74 19.81 11.54 1.94
CA MET A 74 19.06 10.36 1.50
C MET A 74 19.87 9.62 0.45
N GLU A 75 20.03 8.30 0.61
CA GLU A 75 20.64 7.41 -0.37
C GLU A 75 19.55 6.49 -0.95
N GLY A 76 19.18 6.75 -2.20
CA GLY A 76 18.02 6.09 -2.81
C GLY A 76 16.70 6.52 -2.16
N GLN A 77 15.74 5.60 -2.09
CA GLN A 77 14.39 5.86 -1.59
C GLN A 77 14.12 5.30 -0.19
N HIS A 78 15.06 4.54 0.38
CA HIS A 78 14.85 3.82 1.64
C HIS A 78 15.94 4.04 2.68
N GLU A 79 16.98 4.81 2.38
CA GLU A 79 18.13 4.96 3.27
C GLU A 79 18.39 6.42 3.64
N LEU A 80 18.54 6.65 4.94
CA LEU A 80 18.99 7.91 5.51
C LEU A 80 20.41 7.74 6.02
N ARG A 81 21.35 8.47 5.44
CA ARG A 81 22.76 8.51 5.81
C ARG A 81 23.02 9.71 6.72
N LEU A 82 23.66 9.45 7.87
CA LEU A 82 24.22 10.49 8.73
C LEU A 82 25.73 10.27 8.81
N ALA A 83 26.50 11.30 8.45
CA ALA A 83 27.96 11.27 8.54
C ALA A 83 28.46 12.19 9.65
N PHE A 84 29.44 11.70 10.42
CA PHE A 84 30.01 12.33 11.59
C PHE A 84 31.54 12.37 11.46
N GLU A 85 32.13 13.51 11.83
CA GLU A 85 33.56 13.65 11.95
C GLU A 85 34.02 13.41 13.40
N ASP A 86 35.21 12.82 13.59
CA ASP A 86 35.86 12.58 14.89
C ASP A 86 34.99 11.85 15.94
N VAL A 87 34.20 10.87 15.50
CA VAL A 87 33.38 10.02 16.38
C VAL A 87 34.02 8.66 16.60
N LYS A 88 34.08 8.23 17.86
CA LYS A 88 34.45 6.87 18.26
C LYS A 88 33.23 6.12 18.73
N LEU A 89 33.23 4.81 18.52
CA LEU A 89 32.21 3.94 19.06
C LEU A 89 32.67 3.40 20.42
N ASP A 90 31.78 3.32 21.40
CA ASP A 90 32.05 2.55 22.62
C ASP A 90 32.25 1.08 22.26
N LYS A 91 33.03 0.34 23.05
CA LYS A 91 33.32 -1.07 22.79
C LYS A 91 32.07 -1.96 22.76
N LYS A 92 31.01 -1.53 23.42
CA LYS A 92 29.73 -2.23 23.50
C LYS A 92 28.68 -1.66 22.54
N PHE A 93 29.01 -0.61 21.79
CA PHE A 93 28.06 -0.02 20.83
C PHE A 93 27.86 -1.00 19.66
N PRO A 94 26.59 -1.37 19.33
CA PRO A 94 26.33 -2.31 18.25
C PRO A 94 26.64 -1.69 16.90
N LEU A 95 27.22 -2.48 15.98
CA LEU A 95 27.43 -2.04 14.59
C LEU A 95 26.18 -2.21 13.71
N ALA A 96 25.20 -3.00 14.18
CA ALA A 96 23.89 -3.14 13.58
C ALA A 96 22.86 -3.18 14.70
N TYR A 97 21.74 -2.53 14.50
CA TYR A 97 20.63 -2.44 15.46
C TYR A 97 19.31 -2.51 14.70
N VAL A 98 18.38 -3.34 15.14
CA VAL A 98 17.03 -3.43 14.60
C VAL A 98 16.11 -2.63 15.52
N PRO A 99 15.56 -1.49 15.06
CA PRO A 99 14.64 -0.69 15.85
C PRO A 99 13.33 -1.45 16.14
N SER A 100 12.66 -1.10 17.23
CA SER A 100 11.27 -1.49 17.48
C SER A 100 10.34 -0.69 16.57
N GLY A 101 9.24 -1.29 16.14
CA GLY A 101 8.27 -0.66 15.25
C GLY A 101 8.61 -0.80 13.76
N GLY A 102 7.60 -1.00 12.94
CA GLY A 102 7.72 -1.42 11.55
C GLY A 102 8.23 -0.38 10.55
N LEU A 103 8.58 0.85 10.95
CA LEU A 103 9.04 1.89 10.02
C LEU A 103 10.53 1.83 9.68
N ALA A 104 11.34 1.21 10.54
CA ALA A 104 12.78 1.05 10.31
C ALA A 104 13.17 -0.43 10.31
N ALA A 105 13.82 -0.87 9.24
CA ALA A 105 14.31 -2.24 9.12
C ALA A 105 15.64 -2.44 9.86
N ASN A 106 16.54 -1.46 9.78
CA ASN A 106 17.89 -1.58 10.32
C ASN A 106 18.55 -0.22 10.55
N VAL A 107 19.48 -0.18 11.51
CA VAL A 107 20.45 0.89 11.70
C VAL A 107 21.84 0.25 11.65
N ALA A 108 22.62 0.58 10.64
CA ALA A 108 24.00 0.11 10.51
C ALA A 108 24.98 1.25 10.82
N VAL A 109 26.11 0.94 11.47
CA VAL A 109 27.14 1.89 11.81
C VAL A 109 28.48 1.45 11.21
N HIS A 110 29.05 2.31 10.38
CA HIS A 110 30.32 2.06 9.72
C HIS A 110 31.35 3.10 10.16
N LYS A 111 32.61 2.66 10.29
CA LYS A 111 33.72 3.60 10.48
C LYS A 111 34.11 4.17 9.11
N GLU A 112 34.25 5.48 9.05
CA GLU A 112 34.74 6.17 7.87
C GLU A 112 35.87 7.15 8.27
N GLY A 113 37.10 6.80 7.94
CA GLY A 113 38.28 7.58 8.33
C GLY A 113 38.40 7.73 9.86
N ARG A 114 38.35 9.00 10.34
CA ARG A 114 38.35 9.34 11.77
C ARG A 114 36.95 9.42 12.37
N GLY A 115 35.90 9.34 11.53
CA GLY A 115 34.51 9.49 11.89
C GLY A 115 33.73 8.17 11.83
N ALA A 116 32.44 8.33 11.76
CA ALA A 116 31.46 7.23 11.58
C ALA A 116 30.34 7.65 10.64
N VAL A 117 29.75 6.68 9.97
CA VAL A 117 28.53 6.82 9.19
C VAL A 117 27.44 5.94 9.80
N LEU A 118 26.29 6.49 9.99
CA LEU A 118 25.09 5.80 10.43
C LEU A 118 24.12 5.73 9.26
N MET A 119 23.73 4.51 8.88
CA MET A 119 22.75 4.24 7.84
C MET A 119 21.48 3.75 8.50
N VAL A 120 20.40 4.47 8.31
CA VAL A 120 19.06 4.06 8.76
C VAL A 120 18.28 3.62 7.55
N THR A 121 17.94 2.32 7.49
CA THR A 121 17.14 1.73 6.41
C THR A 121 15.68 1.70 6.85
N ALA A 122 14.80 2.35 6.10
CA ALA A 122 13.36 2.22 6.27
C ALA A 122 12.89 0.82 5.85
N ALA A 123 11.83 0.30 6.46
CA ALA A 123 11.30 -1.03 6.13
C ALA A 123 10.66 -1.00 4.71
N ASP A 124 9.40 -0.62 4.62
CA ASP A 124 8.66 -0.58 3.35
C ASP A 124 8.28 0.85 2.93
N THR A 125 8.77 1.84 3.65
CA THR A 125 8.40 3.24 3.48
C THR A 125 9.40 3.97 2.61
N LEU A 126 8.94 4.62 1.55
CA LEU A 126 9.75 5.57 0.80
C LEU A 126 10.04 6.79 1.68
N LEU A 127 11.32 7.15 1.80
CA LEU A 127 11.75 8.33 2.54
C LEU A 127 11.56 9.57 1.66
N HIS A 128 10.93 10.58 2.25
CA HIS A 128 10.80 11.93 1.73
C HIS A 128 11.37 12.92 2.76
N GLU A 129 11.55 14.17 2.40
CA GLU A 129 12.08 15.19 3.31
C GLU A 129 11.26 15.34 4.61
N ASP A 130 9.96 15.04 4.59
CA ASP A 130 9.07 15.08 5.75
C ASP A 130 8.92 13.74 6.49
N SER A 131 9.61 12.69 6.02
CA SER A 131 9.57 11.33 6.60
C SER A 131 10.59 11.15 7.72
N PHE A 132 11.47 12.11 7.97
CA PHE A 132 12.41 12.02 9.07
C PHE A 132 12.73 13.38 9.68
N ARG A 133 13.14 13.35 10.93
CA ARG A 133 13.70 14.50 11.65
C ARG A 133 14.95 14.06 12.39
N VAL A 134 16.01 14.86 12.29
CA VAL A 134 17.25 14.62 13.04
C VAL A 134 17.54 15.86 13.89
N HIS A 135 17.69 15.65 15.17
CA HIS A 135 17.98 16.73 16.12
C HIS A 135 18.70 16.18 17.33
N THR A 136 19.14 17.05 18.23
CA THR A 136 19.75 16.62 19.49
C THR A 136 18.88 17.02 20.68
N MET A 137 18.99 16.23 21.76
CA MET A 137 18.35 16.52 23.04
C MET A 137 19.36 16.43 24.18
N PRO A 138 19.25 17.28 25.25
CA PRO A 138 20.10 17.18 26.42
C PRO A 138 20.06 15.78 27.02
N GLY A 139 21.22 15.26 27.43
CA GLY A 139 21.33 14.03 28.17
C GLY A 139 21.01 14.20 29.66
N GLU A 140 21.31 13.16 30.43
CA GLU A 140 21.10 13.17 31.89
C GLU A 140 22.01 14.16 32.60
N ALA A 141 21.48 14.96 33.52
CA ALA A 141 22.21 15.99 34.23
C ALA A 141 23.46 15.43 34.95
N HIS A 142 23.38 14.26 35.55
CA HIS A 142 24.46 13.58 36.27
C HIS A 142 24.93 12.27 35.62
N GLY A 143 24.39 11.89 34.46
CA GLY A 143 24.71 10.67 33.75
C GLY A 143 25.98 10.75 32.91
N LYS A 144 26.37 9.60 32.33
CA LYS A 144 27.49 9.49 31.38
C LYS A 144 27.12 10.03 30.00
N VAL A 145 25.83 9.97 29.64
CA VAL A 145 25.29 10.52 28.40
C VAL A 145 25.04 12.01 28.61
N LYS A 146 25.66 12.85 27.80
CA LYS A 146 25.54 14.31 27.87
C LYS A 146 24.59 14.88 26.84
N GLU A 147 24.38 14.19 25.74
CA GLU A 147 23.46 14.57 24.68
C GLU A 147 22.98 13.29 23.98
N TYR A 148 21.76 13.34 23.48
CA TYR A 148 21.19 12.33 22.60
C TYR A 148 21.09 12.86 21.19
N LEU A 149 21.54 12.11 20.21
CA LEU A 149 21.14 12.27 18.82
C LEU A 149 19.82 11.54 18.64
N ILE A 150 18.83 12.26 18.17
CA ILE A 150 17.48 11.76 17.93
C ILE A 150 17.25 11.67 16.42
N ILE A 151 16.81 10.52 15.96
CA ILE A 151 16.38 10.28 14.59
C ILE A 151 14.94 9.79 14.68
N ASP A 152 14.01 10.61 14.26
CA ASP A 152 12.60 10.26 14.15
C ASP A 152 12.32 9.86 12.70
N LEU A 153 11.97 8.60 12.47
CA LEU A 153 11.33 8.17 11.23
C LEU A 153 9.82 8.30 11.41
N ILE A 154 9.18 8.97 10.47
CA ILE A 154 7.76 9.35 10.56
C ILE A 154 7.06 8.73 9.35
N ALA A 155 5.97 8.00 9.59
CA ALA A 155 5.15 7.46 8.50
C ALA A 155 4.76 8.57 7.51
N PRO A 156 4.74 8.30 6.21
CA PRO A 156 4.31 9.29 5.23
C PRO A 156 2.89 9.77 5.56
N LYS A 157 2.55 10.98 5.12
CA LYS A 157 1.15 11.39 5.14
C LYS A 157 0.39 10.45 4.22
N ALA A 158 -0.64 9.81 4.75
CA ALA A 158 -1.57 9.08 3.91
C ALA A 158 -2.10 10.07 2.84
N LYS A 159 -1.89 9.76 1.57
CA LYS A 159 -2.62 10.47 0.52
C LYS A 159 -4.11 10.25 0.79
N PRO A 160 -4.97 11.25 0.62
CA PRO A 160 -6.39 10.99 0.60
C PRO A 160 -6.66 9.88 -0.42
N SER A 161 -7.49 8.91 -0.05
CA SER A 161 -7.90 7.86 -0.98
C SER A 161 -8.49 8.49 -2.24
N ALA A 162 -8.12 7.97 -3.40
CA ALA A 162 -8.69 8.41 -4.67
C ALA A 162 -10.19 8.06 -4.78
N ALA A 163 -10.64 7.06 -4.02
CA ALA A 163 -12.07 6.73 -3.91
C ALA A 163 -12.87 7.72 -3.04
N ARG A 164 -12.22 8.66 -2.34
CA ARG A 164 -12.89 9.61 -1.46
C ARG A 164 -13.92 10.46 -2.19
N GLY A 165 -15.16 10.45 -1.69
CA GLY A 165 -16.28 11.22 -2.23
C GLY A 165 -16.98 10.55 -3.41
N HIS A 166 -16.43 9.48 -3.97
CA HIS A 166 -17.05 8.71 -5.04
C HIS A 166 -18.06 7.70 -4.50
N THR A 167 -19.11 7.44 -5.28
CA THR A 167 -20.18 6.48 -4.93
C THR A 167 -20.02 5.20 -5.76
N ILE A 168 -19.93 4.07 -5.06
CA ILE A 168 -19.70 2.76 -5.65
C ILE A 168 -20.81 1.81 -5.22
N VAL A 169 -21.51 1.21 -6.19
CA VAL A 169 -22.48 0.14 -5.91
C VAL A 169 -21.75 -1.19 -5.79
N ILE A 170 -21.97 -1.89 -4.68
CA ILE A 170 -21.40 -3.20 -4.40
C ILE A 170 -22.56 -4.20 -4.36
N ASP A 171 -22.46 -5.23 -5.20
CA ASP A 171 -23.47 -6.25 -5.40
C ASP A 171 -22.97 -7.62 -4.93
N PRO A 172 -23.20 -8.03 -3.67
CA PRO A 172 -22.95 -9.39 -3.23
C PRO A 172 -23.84 -10.36 -3.98
N GLY A 173 -23.25 -11.26 -4.75
CA GLY A 173 -24.00 -12.27 -5.51
C GLY A 173 -24.91 -13.10 -4.62
N HIS A 174 -26.03 -13.59 -5.20
CA HIS A 174 -27.00 -14.47 -4.50
C HIS A 174 -27.60 -13.86 -3.24
N GLY A 175 -28.08 -14.65 -2.31
CA GLY A 175 -28.66 -14.20 -1.04
C GLY A 175 -30.03 -14.79 -0.77
N GLY A 176 -30.45 -14.78 0.48
CA GLY A 176 -31.77 -15.27 0.90
C GLY A 176 -32.02 -16.72 0.47
N SER A 177 -32.99 -16.91 -0.42
CA SER A 177 -33.40 -18.23 -0.92
C SER A 177 -32.39 -18.83 -1.93
N ASP A 178 -31.53 -18.02 -2.54
CA ASP A 178 -30.49 -18.44 -3.50
C ASP A 178 -29.13 -18.56 -2.81
N SER A 179 -28.65 -19.82 -2.67
CA SER A 179 -27.35 -20.08 -2.06
C SER A 179 -26.17 -19.77 -3.00
N GLY A 180 -26.42 -19.65 -4.31
CA GLY A 180 -25.38 -19.78 -5.32
C GLY A 180 -24.75 -21.17 -5.33
N ALA A 181 -23.53 -21.28 -5.77
CA ALA A 181 -22.75 -22.51 -5.69
C ALA A 181 -22.56 -22.96 -4.23
N VAL A 182 -22.46 -24.29 -4.06
CA VAL A 182 -22.16 -24.90 -2.77
C VAL A 182 -20.92 -25.77 -2.95
N GLY A 183 -19.90 -25.51 -2.17
CA GLY A 183 -18.64 -26.23 -2.20
C GLY A 183 -18.73 -27.62 -1.61
N TYR A 184 -17.64 -28.34 -1.66
CA TYR A 184 -17.57 -29.73 -1.19
C TYR A 184 -17.79 -29.85 0.34
N SER A 185 -17.28 -28.92 1.12
CA SER A 185 -17.46 -28.87 2.57
C SER A 185 -18.76 -28.15 3.01
N GLY A 186 -19.52 -27.60 2.06
CA GLY A 186 -20.79 -26.93 2.28
C GLY A 186 -20.68 -25.39 2.38
N VAL A 187 -19.55 -24.79 2.03
CA VAL A 187 -19.39 -23.34 1.91
C VAL A 187 -20.31 -22.85 0.79
N ARG A 188 -21.09 -21.82 1.03
CA ARG A 188 -22.05 -21.28 0.06
C ARG A 188 -21.50 -20.00 -0.56
N GLU A 189 -21.69 -19.83 -1.83
CA GLU A 189 -21.27 -18.65 -2.58
C GLU A 189 -21.84 -17.35 -1.98
N LYS A 190 -23.13 -17.34 -1.65
CA LYS A 190 -23.77 -16.16 -1.06
C LYS A 190 -23.10 -15.67 0.22
N ASP A 191 -22.52 -16.59 1.01
CA ASP A 191 -21.87 -16.26 2.29
C ASP A 191 -20.50 -15.66 2.04
N VAL A 192 -19.72 -16.23 1.12
CA VAL A 192 -18.38 -15.70 0.73
C VAL A 192 -18.52 -14.35 0.04
N ALA A 193 -19.38 -14.26 -0.97
CA ALA A 193 -19.64 -13.02 -1.70
C ALA A 193 -20.08 -11.89 -0.75
N PHE A 194 -20.95 -12.19 0.21
CA PHE A 194 -21.39 -11.23 1.22
C PHE A 194 -20.25 -10.82 2.16
N ALA A 195 -19.48 -11.78 2.66
CA ALA A 195 -18.40 -11.50 3.61
C ALA A 195 -17.30 -10.62 2.98
N VAL A 196 -16.91 -10.89 1.74
CA VAL A 196 -15.92 -10.06 1.00
C VAL A 196 -16.52 -8.68 0.71
N SER A 197 -17.76 -8.61 0.22
CA SER A 197 -18.42 -7.34 -0.11
C SER A 197 -18.59 -6.43 1.11
N MET A 198 -18.89 -6.99 2.29
CA MET A 198 -18.99 -6.20 3.53
C MET A 198 -17.64 -5.60 3.94
N ARG A 199 -16.54 -6.34 3.76
CA ARG A 199 -15.17 -5.82 3.98
C ARG A 199 -14.84 -4.70 2.99
N VAL A 200 -15.16 -4.89 1.71
CA VAL A 200 -15.00 -3.84 0.67
C VAL A 200 -15.77 -2.57 1.07
N LYS A 201 -17.04 -2.72 1.47
CA LYS A 201 -17.87 -1.61 1.97
C LYS A 201 -17.19 -0.86 3.12
N ASP A 202 -16.72 -1.59 4.14
CA ASP A 202 -16.13 -0.99 5.34
C ASP A 202 -14.81 -0.28 5.02
N LEU A 203 -13.96 -0.86 4.16
CA LEU A 203 -12.72 -0.26 3.68
C LEU A 203 -12.98 1.01 2.86
N LEU A 204 -13.93 0.98 1.92
CA LEU A 204 -14.31 2.16 1.12
C LEU A 204 -14.90 3.27 2.01
N HIS A 205 -15.73 2.91 2.97
CA HIS A 205 -16.30 3.88 3.93
C HIS A 205 -15.18 4.54 4.76
N ALA A 206 -14.22 3.75 5.25
CA ALA A 206 -13.04 4.27 5.97
C ALA A 206 -12.17 5.16 5.07
N ALA A 207 -12.08 4.88 3.78
CA ALA A 207 -11.41 5.70 2.77
C ALA A 207 -12.15 7.02 2.46
N GLY A 208 -13.39 7.16 2.94
CA GLY A 208 -14.25 8.33 2.73
C GLY A 208 -15.05 8.30 1.42
N ALA A 209 -15.21 7.12 0.82
CA ALA A 209 -16.13 6.86 -0.28
C ALA A 209 -17.57 6.63 0.24
N HIS A 210 -18.52 6.53 -0.68
CA HIS A 210 -19.95 6.30 -0.42
C HIS A 210 -20.38 4.92 -1.00
N PRO A 211 -20.07 3.80 -0.32
CA PRO A 211 -20.49 2.48 -0.79
C PRO A 211 -22.00 2.29 -0.62
N VAL A 212 -22.67 1.84 -1.68
CA VAL A 212 -24.08 1.46 -1.74
C VAL A 212 -24.17 -0.04 -1.96
N MET A 213 -24.87 -0.75 -1.05
CA MET A 213 -25.00 -2.20 -1.12
C MET A 213 -26.32 -2.60 -1.77
N THR A 214 -26.34 -3.59 -2.66
CA THR A 214 -27.60 -4.17 -3.17
C THR A 214 -28.34 -4.97 -2.09
N ARG A 215 -27.62 -5.59 -1.15
CA ARG A 215 -28.14 -6.18 0.08
C ARG A 215 -27.14 -6.00 1.23
N THR A 216 -27.68 -5.82 2.44
CA THR A 216 -26.92 -5.65 3.69
C THR A 216 -27.12 -6.80 4.68
N GLU A 217 -27.90 -7.80 4.28
CA GLU A 217 -28.21 -9.00 5.06
C GLU A 217 -28.30 -10.23 4.13
N ASP A 218 -28.52 -11.43 4.68
CA ASP A 218 -28.77 -12.64 3.89
C ASP A 218 -30.23 -12.68 3.44
N VAL A 219 -30.56 -11.87 2.45
CA VAL A 219 -31.92 -11.72 1.88
C VAL A 219 -31.88 -11.75 0.36
N ASP A 220 -33.01 -12.09 -0.25
CA ASP A 220 -33.26 -11.80 -1.67
C ASP A 220 -33.39 -10.28 -1.85
N VAL A 221 -32.78 -9.70 -2.87
CA VAL A 221 -32.79 -8.24 -3.10
C VAL A 221 -34.19 -7.74 -3.48
N SER A 222 -34.94 -8.55 -4.23
CA SER A 222 -36.34 -8.24 -4.56
C SER A 222 -37.27 -8.65 -3.39
N HIS A 223 -37.63 -9.90 -3.34
CA HIS A 223 -38.42 -10.49 -2.26
C HIS A 223 -38.31 -12.03 -2.28
N ALA A 224 -38.49 -12.67 -1.14
CA ALA A 224 -38.36 -14.11 -1.01
C ALA A 224 -39.20 -14.86 -2.06
N GLY A 225 -38.54 -15.75 -2.81
CA GLY A 225 -39.16 -16.55 -3.86
C GLY A 225 -39.47 -15.80 -5.16
N SER A 226 -38.85 -14.63 -5.37
CA SER A 226 -38.93 -13.95 -6.66
C SER A 226 -38.27 -14.76 -7.78
N SER A 227 -38.63 -14.50 -9.04
CA SER A 227 -37.93 -15.13 -10.16
C SER A 227 -36.51 -14.56 -10.29
N ALA A 228 -35.59 -15.37 -10.84
CA ALA A 228 -34.22 -14.91 -11.09
C ALA A 228 -34.15 -13.61 -11.89
N ALA A 229 -35.04 -13.42 -12.87
CA ALA A 229 -35.11 -12.19 -13.66
C ALA A 229 -35.48 -10.96 -12.79
N ARG A 230 -36.39 -11.12 -11.82
CA ARG A 230 -36.77 -10.03 -10.92
C ARG A 230 -35.65 -9.72 -9.92
N GLU A 231 -35.01 -10.77 -9.44
CA GLU A 231 -33.87 -10.64 -8.51
C GLU A 231 -32.72 -9.86 -9.17
N LEU A 232 -32.37 -10.22 -10.40
CA LEU A 232 -31.32 -9.51 -11.16
C LEU A 232 -31.73 -8.08 -11.48
N GLN A 233 -33.02 -7.83 -11.81
CA GLN A 233 -33.51 -6.48 -12.05
C GLN A 233 -33.47 -5.64 -10.77
N ALA A 234 -33.82 -6.18 -9.61
CA ALA A 234 -33.74 -5.47 -8.34
C ALA A 234 -32.33 -4.97 -8.01
N ARG A 235 -31.29 -5.76 -8.35
CA ARG A 235 -29.88 -5.35 -8.21
C ARG A 235 -29.55 -4.15 -9.11
N VAL A 236 -30.02 -4.18 -10.36
CA VAL A 236 -29.89 -3.06 -11.30
C VAL A 236 -30.66 -1.83 -10.78
N ASP A 237 -31.87 -2.03 -10.25
CA ASP A 237 -32.72 -0.93 -9.74
C ASP A 237 -32.03 -0.20 -8.57
N VAL A 238 -31.23 -0.87 -7.74
CA VAL A 238 -30.40 -0.21 -6.72
C VAL A 238 -29.43 0.75 -7.36
N SER A 239 -28.72 0.33 -8.43
CA SER A 239 -27.81 1.22 -9.15
C SER A 239 -28.53 2.40 -9.80
N LEU A 240 -29.69 2.16 -10.42
CA LEU A 240 -30.48 3.22 -11.05
C LEU A 240 -31.11 4.20 -10.04
N ALA A 241 -31.35 3.77 -8.81
CA ALA A 241 -31.82 4.63 -7.72
C ALA A 241 -30.73 5.57 -7.16
N HIS A 242 -29.48 5.35 -7.55
CA HIS A 242 -28.30 6.11 -7.13
C HIS A 242 -27.61 6.74 -8.37
N PRO A 243 -28.17 7.81 -8.97
CA PRO A 243 -27.60 8.44 -10.16
C PRO A 243 -26.22 9.07 -9.92
N GLU A 244 -25.83 9.26 -8.67
CA GLU A 244 -24.50 9.69 -8.26
C GLU A 244 -23.47 8.54 -8.27
N ALA A 245 -23.90 7.29 -8.48
CA ALA A 245 -22.99 6.14 -8.51
C ALA A 245 -22.14 6.14 -9.80
N GLU A 246 -20.88 5.79 -9.65
CA GLU A 246 -19.88 5.87 -10.72
C GLU A 246 -19.33 4.50 -11.11
N LEU A 247 -19.43 3.50 -10.23
CA LEU A 247 -19.01 2.12 -10.47
C LEU A 247 -20.00 1.11 -9.91
N PHE A 248 -20.12 -0.04 -10.59
CA PHE A 248 -20.87 -1.20 -10.12
C PHE A 248 -19.94 -2.43 -10.04
N LEU A 249 -19.73 -2.94 -8.84
CA LEU A 249 -18.93 -4.14 -8.56
C LEU A 249 -19.83 -5.29 -8.09
N SER A 250 -19.96 -6.36 -8.90
CA SER A 250 -20.61 -7.59 -8.50
C SER A 250 -19.58 -8.63 -8.05
N VAL A 251 -19.83 -9.29 -6.90
CA VAL A 251 -18.89 -10.22 -6.26
C VAL A 251 -19.49 -11.60 -6.21
N HIS A 252 -18.81 -12.58 -6.79
CA HIS A 252 -19.24 -13.97 -6.95
C HIS A 252 -18.09 -14.97 -6.69
N CYS A 253 -18.43 -16.24 -6.61
CA CYS A 253 -17.51 -17.37 -6.62
C CYS A 253 -17.93 -18.38 -7.69
N ASN A 254 -17.00 -18.79 -8.51
CA ASN A 254 -17.23 -19.70 -9.61
C ASN A 254 -17.51 -21.14 -9.15
N SER A 255 -18.10 -21.94 -10.02
CA SER A 255 -18.29 -23.37 -9.81
C SER A 255 -18.30 -24.10 -11.15
N PHE A 256 -17.75 -25.31 -11.17
CA PHE A 256 -17.76 -26.16 -12.35
C PHE A 256 -17.90 -27.64 -11.98
N THR A 257 -18.41 -28.46 -12.91
CA THR A 257 -18.63 -29.89 -12.67
C THR A 257 -17.33 -30.68 -12.49
N ASN A 258 -16.21 -30.21 -13.07
CA ASN A 258 -14.89 -30.78 -12.82
C ASN A 258 -14.28 -30.07 -11.59
N PRO A 259 -13.96 -30.79 -10.48
CA PRO A 259 -13.37 -30.17 -9.28
C PRO A 259 -11.93 -29.69 -9.50
N ASP A 260 -11.25 -30.09 -10.58
CA ASP A 260 -9.93 -29.54 -10.92
C ASP A 260 -9.99 -28.13 -11.52
N ALA A 261 -11.19 -27.63 -11.86
CA ALA A 261 -11.36 -26.25 -12.30
C ALA A 261 -10.98 -25.31 -11.16
N HIS A 262 -10.11 -24.33 -11.44
CA HIS A 262 -9.54 -23.45 -10.43
C HIS A 262 -9.19 -22.08 -11.00
N GLY A 263 -8.97 -21.11 -10.13
CA GLY A 263 -8.51 -19.79 -10.47
C GLY A 263 -9.59 -18.73 -10.39
N MET A 264 -9.17 -17.48 -10.50
CA MET A 264 -10.03 -16.30 -10.48
C MET A 264 -10.20 -15.73 -11.89
N GLU A 265 -11.32 -15.07 -12.12
CA GLU A 265 -11.61 -14.39 -13.39
C GLU A 265 -12.51 -13.18 -13.19
N THR A 266 -12.48 -12.26 -14.14
CA THR A 266 -13.29 -11.04 -14.06
C THR A 266 -14.07 -10.86 -15.37
N TYR A 267 -15.31 -10.42 -15.24
CA TYR A 267 -16.21 -10.27 -16.37
C TYR A 267 -16.66 -8.82 -16.51
N TYR A 268 -16.82 -8.38 -17.77
CA TYR A 268 -17.43 -7.13 -18.13
C TYR A 268 -18.39 -7.29 -19.33
N TYR A 269 -19.23 -6.29 -19.54
CA TYR A 269 -20.00 -6.13 -20.76
C TYR A 269 -19.65 -4.77 -21.37
N PRO A 270 -19.18 -4.69 -22.65
CA PRO A 270 -18.62 -3.47 -23.22
C PRO A 270 -19.74 -2.47 -23.60
N LYS A 271 -20.17 -1.68 -22.63
CA LYS A 271 -21.00 -0.48 -22.87
C LYS A 271 -20.12 0.70 -23.24
N THR A 272 -18.99 0.81 -22.53
CA THR A 272 -17.94 1.83 -22.74
C THR A 272 -16.56 1.19 -22.55
N ASP A 273 -15.48 1.91 -22.90
CA ASP A 273 -14.11 1.48 -22.65
C ASP A 273 -13.82 1.39 -21.13
N ALA A 274 -14.53 2.17 -20.33
CA ALA A 274 -14.40 2.15 -18.86
C ALA A 274 -14.83 0.83 -18.22
N ASP A 275 -15.76 0.08 -18.81
CA ASP A 275 -16.15 -1.27 -18.31
C ASP A 275 -14.97 -2.24 -18.37
N GLU A 276 -14.23 -2.27 -19.49
CA GLU A 276 -13.06 -3.13 -19.65
C GLU A 276 -11.90 -2.68 -18.78
N GLN A 277 -11.65 -1.38 -18.69
CA GLN A 277 -10.62 -0.80 -17.84
C GLN A 277 -10.84 -1.18 -16.37
N PHE A 278 -12.06 -1.02 -15.87
CA PHE A 278 -12.41 -1.38 -14.49
C PHE A 278 -12.22 -2.87 -14.23
N ALA A 279 -12.71 -3.72 -15.14
CA ALA A 279 -12.53 -5.18 -15.03
C ALA A 279 -11.04 -5.59 -15.07
N ALA A 280 -10.22 -4.93 -15.88
CA ALA A 280 -8.79 -5.18 -15.96
C ALA A 280 -8.07 -4.85 -14.65
N LEU A 281 -8.38 -3.70 -14.05
CA LEU A 281 -7.81 -3.29 -12.75
C LEU A 281 -8.20 -4.26 -11.63
N LEU A 282 -9.47 -4.66 -11.55
CA LEU A 282 -9.93 -5.65 -10.57
C LEU A 282 -9.20 -6.99 -10.74
N ASN A 283 -9.06 -7.45 -11.98
CA ASN A 283 -8.38 -8.71 -12.27
C ASN A 283 -6.89 -8.67 -11.90
N GLU A 284 -6.21 -7.57 -12.21
CA GLU A 284 -4.79 -7.37 -11.89
C GLU A 284 -4.54 -7.42 -10.37
N GLU A 285 -5.30 -6.65 -9.61
CA GLU A 285 -5.15 -6.56 -8.15
C GLU A 285 -5.52 -7.88 -7.45
N LEU A 286 -6.61 -8.53 -7.88
CA LEU A 286 -6.98 -9.84 -7.35
C LEU A 286 -5.92 -10.91 -7.66
N ALA A 287 -5.31 -10.89 -8.84
CA ALA A 287 -4.25 -11.82 -9.21
C ALA A 287 -2.99 -11.61 -8.36
N ALA A 288 -2.65 -10.35 -8.06
CA ALA A 288 -1.50 -10.03 -7.24
C ALA A 288 -1.69 -10.45 -5.77
N ALA A 289 -2.90 -10.28 -5.22
CA ALA A 289 -3.20 -10.53 -3.81
C ALA A 289 -3.66 -11.96 -3.52
N GLY A 290 -4.42 -12.57 -4.45
CA GLY A 290 -5.10 -13.84 -4.21
C GLY A 290 -4.22 -15.08 -4.32
N GLY A 291 -3.16 -15.02 -5.14
CA GLY A 291 -2.27 -16.17 -5.38
C GLY A 291 -2.89 -17.32 -6.16
N LEU A 292 -4.13 -17.19 -6.63
CA LEU A 292 -4.80 -18.17 -7.47
C LEU A 292 -4.40 -18.02 -8.94
N TYR A 293 -4.66 -19.05 -9.72
CA TYR A 293 -4.45 -19.00 -11.16
C TYR A 293 -5.33 -17.90 -11.78
N ASN A 294 -4.72 -16.97 -12.50
CA ASN A 294 -5.43 -15.90 -13.17
C ASN A 294 -5.98 -16.38 -14.53
N ARG A 295 -7.29 -16.49 -14.64
CA ARG A 295 -8.01 -16.86 -15.87
C ARG A 295 -8.29 -15.67 -16.78
N GLY A 296 -7.93 -14.45 -16.33
CA GLY A 296 -8.02 -13.21 -17.09
C GLY A 296 -9.38 -12.54 -17.07
N VAL A 297 -9.46 -11.46 -17.86
CA VAL A 297 -10.66 -10.67 -18.08
C VAL A 297 -11.43 -11.23 -19.27
N LYS A 298 -12.76 -11.32 -19.15
CA LYS A 298 -13.64 -11.94 -20.13
C LYS A 298 -14.89 -11.11 -20.40
N TYR A 299 -15.35 -11.18 -21.61
CA TYR A 299 -16.67 -10.66 -22.00
C TYR A 299 -17.79 -11.60 -21.55
N ALA A 300 -18.83 -11.08 -20.92
CA ALA A 300 -20.04 -11.84 -20.60
C ALA A 300 -21.31 -11.00 -20.72
N LYS A 301 -22.42 -11.67 -21.07
CA LYS A 301 -23.75 -11.03 -21.17
C LYS A 301 -24.53 -11.15 -19.86
N PHE A 302 -23.85 -11.03 -18.72
CA PHE A 302 -24.53 -11.06 -17.43
C PHE A 302 -25.52 -9.91 -17.30
N TYR A 303 -26.67 -10.19 -16.69
CA TYR A 303 -27.79 -9.26 -16.66
C TYR A 303 -27.40 -7.94 -16.00
N VAL A 304 -26.80 -7.99 -14.83
CA VAL A 304 -26.39 -6.80 -14.08
C VAL A 304 -25.35 -5.94 -14.83
N LEU A 305 -24.43 -6.56 -15.56
CA LEU A 305 -23.42 -5.84 -16.34
C LEU A 305 -24.01 -5.12 -17.55
N ARG A 306 -25.08 -5.70 -18.14
CA ARG A 306 -25.71 -5.16 -19.35
C ARG A 306 -26.69 -4.04 -19.08
N HIS A 307 -27.34 -4.04 -17.91
CA HIS A 307 -28.49 -3.17 -17.64
C HIS A 307 -28.17 -2.06 -16.63
N THR A 308 -27.02 -2.08 -15.98
CA THR A 308 -26.47 -0.90 -15.30
C THR A 308 -26.02 0.12 -16.33
N GLU A 309 -26.18 1.42 -16.02
CA GLU A 309 -25.81 2.54 -16.92
C GLU A 309 -24.36 3.01 -16.69
N ILE A 310 -23.76 2.64 -15.55
CA ILE A 310 -22.40 2.98 -15.14
C ILE A 310 -21.41 1.85 -15.46
N PRO A 311 -20.09 2.13 -15.49
CA PRO A 311 -19.06 1.10 -15.65
C PRO A 311 -19.23 -0.02 -14.63
N ALA A 312 -19.27 -1.27 -15.10
CA ALA A 312 -19.63 -2.44 -14.31
C ALA A 312 -18.73 -3.62 -14.58
N ALA A 313 -18.32 -4.31 -13.50
CA ALA A 313 -17.59 -5.56 -13.57
C ALA A 313 -18.12 -6.58 -12.55
N LEU A 314 -17.95 -7.86 -12.87
CA LEU A 314 -18.23 -8.98 -11.99
C LEU A 314 -16.96 -9.77 -11.78
N VAL A 315 -16.62 -10.02 -10.53
CA VAL A 315 -15.46 -10.82 -10.15
C VAL A 315 -15.89 -12.20 -9.66
N GLU A 316 -15.19 -13.22 -10.13
CA GLU A 316 -15.23 -14.60 -9.66
C GLU A 316 -13.96 -14.83 -8.83
N LEU A 317 -14.11 -14.86 -7.51
CA LEU A 317 -12.99 -14.85 -6.56
C LEU A 317 -12.18 -16.15 -6.56
N GLY A 318 -12.76 -17.24 -7.05
CA GLY A 318 -12.23 -18.60 -7.10
C GLY A 318 -13.35 -19.60 -7.30
N PHE A 319 -13.01 -20.89 -7.42
CA PHE A 319 -13.97 -21.97 -7.65
C PHE A 319 -14.34 -22.65 -6.33
N LEU A 320 -15.58 -22.49 -5.87
CA LEU A 320 -16.08 -23.23 -4.71
C LEU A 320 -16.19 -24.75 -4.95
N SER A 321 -16.24 -25.17 -6.21
CA SER A 321 -16.20 -26.59 -6.58
C SER A 321 -14.79 -27.22 -6.49
N ASN A 322 -13.75 -26.41 -6.26
CA ASN A 322 -12.39 -26.87 -6.02
C ASN A 322 -12.12 -26.88 -4.52
N PRO A 323 -11.78 -28.04 -3.89
CA PRO A 323 -11.64 -28.13 -2.44
C PRO A 323 -10.56 -27.21 -1.85
N ASP A 324 -9.43 -27.04 -2.55
CA ASP A 324 -8.34 -26.19 -2.06
C ASP A 324 -8.74 -24.69 -2.11
N GLU A 325 -9.48 -24.29 -3.14
CA GLU A 325 -9.97 -22.90 -3.26
C GLU A 325 -11.17 -22.66 -2.33
N GLU A 326 -12.03 -23.67 -2.09
CA GLU A 326 -13.09 -23.57 -1.10
C GLU A 326 -12.54 -23.28 0.30
N GLU A 327 -11.44 -23.97 0.72
CA GLU A 327 -10.80 -23.72 2.00
C GLU A 327 -10.27 -22.27 2.10
N LEU A 328 -9.60 -21.77 1.06
CA LEU A 328 -9.14 -20.40 0.99
C LEU A 328 -10.29 -19.39 1.02
N LEU A 329 -11.33 -19.60 0.22
CA LEU A 329 -12.49 -18.70 0.14
C LEU A 329 -13.29 -18.63 1.46
N ALA A 330 -13.21 -19.68 2.29
CA ALA A 330 -13.81 -19.69 3.64
C ALA A 330 -12.94 -19.00 4.69
N ASP A 331 -11.65 -18.76 4.41
CA ASP A 331 -10.71 -18.16 5.35
C ASP A 331 -10.90 -16.63 5.45
N ALA A 332 -11.04 -16.13 6.67
CA ALA A 332 -11.33 -14.72 6.93
C ALA A 332 -10.18 -13.78 6.53
N ASP A 333 -8.92 -14.21 6.70
CA ASP A 333 -7.75 -13.41 6.35
C ASP A 333 -7.57 -13.38 4.82
N TYR A 334 -7.91 -14.47 4.14
CA TYR A 334 -7.95 -14.50 2.68
C TYR A 334 -9.02 -13.57 2.11
N GLN A 335 -10.23 -13.61 2.67
CA GLN A 335 -11.32 -12.69 2.30
C GLN A 335 -10.95 -11.21 2.52
N GLU A 336 -10.22 -10.91 3.60
CA GLU A 336 -9.72 -9.56 3.86
C GLU A 336 -8.71 -9.12 2.79
N ARG A 337 -7.76 -9.98 2.43
CA ARG A 337 -6.79 -9.67 1.34
C ARG A 337 -7.48 -9.43 0.00
N LEU A 338 -8.50 -10.23 -0.34
CA LEU A 338 -9.28 -10.02 -1.57
C LEU A 338 -10.05 -8.70 -1.53
N ALA A 339 -10.64 -8.35 -0.40
CA ALA A 339 -11.35 -7.08 -0.24
C ALA A 339 -10.40 -5.86 -0.39
N GLN A 340 -9.21 -5.92 0.20
CA GLN A 340 -8.19 -4.89 0.04
C GLN A 340 -7.75 -4.75 -1.43
N ALA A 341 -7.59 -5.84 -2.16
CA ALA A 341 -7.28 -5.83 -3.59
C ALA A 341 -8.39 -5.15 -4.42
N LEU A 342 -9.65 -5.47 -4.13
CA LEU A 342 -10.80 -4.84 -4.80
C LEU A 342 -10.86 -3.33 -4.54
N VAL A 343 -10.61 -2.91 -3.31
CA VAL A 343 -10.56 -1.47 -2.96
C VAL A 343 -9.39 -0.78 -3.66
N HIS A 344 -8.21 -1.40 -3.69
CA HIS A 344 -7.05 -0.86 -4.40
C HIS A 344 -7.32 -0.71 -5.91
N ALA A 345 -8.00 -1.67 -6.54
CA ALA A 345 -8.42 -1.55 -7.94
C ALA A 345 -9.37 -0.36 -8.17
N ILE A 346 -10.33 -0.15 -7.27
CA ILE A 346 -11.25 1.00 -7.31
C ILE A 346 -10.47 2.32 -7.16
N GLU A 347 -9.53 2.40 -6.23
CA GLU A 347 -8.68 3.58 -6.06
C GLU A 347 -7.86 3.87 -7.32
N ARG A 348 -7.24 2.85 -7.90
CA ARG A 348 -6.49 2.98 -9.16
C ARG A 348 -7.36 3.45 -10.33
N TYR A 349 -8.62 3.00 -10.39
CA TYR A 349 -9.56 3.46 -11.41
C TYR A 349 -9.78 4.97 -11.33
N PHE A 350 -10.04 5.50 -10.14
CA PHE A 350 -10.22 6.93 -9.94
C PHE A 350 -8.91 7.75 -10.06
N GLU A 351 -7.75 7.19 -9.67
CA GLU A 351 -6.44 7.82 -9.88
C GLU A 351 -6.11 8.01 -11.36
N GLN A 352 -6.56 7.11 -12.23
CA GLN A 352 -6.36 7.19 -13.68
C GLN A 352 -7.36 8.12 -14.36
N GLY A 353 -8.23 8.79 -13.59
CA GLY A 353 -9.20 9.75 -14.07
C GLY A 353 -10.37 9.09 -14.77
N GLY A 354 -10.89 7.97 -14.23
CA GLY A 354 -11.96 7.14 -14.80
C GLY A 354 -12.80 7.91 -15.82
N GLU A 355 -12.48 7.76 -17.09
CA GLU A 355 -13.16 8.54 -18.16
C GLU A 355 -14.58 7.99 -18.30
N ASN A 356 -15.57 8.86 -18.02
CA ASN A 356 -16.98 8.65 -18.35
C ASN A 356 -17.25 8.88 -19.82
#